data_fb26417abe6af3a8d5521f4775de4511
#
_entry.id   fb26417abe6af3a8d5521f4775de4511
#
_cell.length_a   1.000
_cell.length_b   1.000
_cell.length_c   1.000
_cell.angle_alpha   90.00
_cell.angle_beta   90.00
_cell.angle_gamma   90.00
#
_symmetry.space_group_name_H-M   'P 1'
#
loop_
_entity.id
_entity.type
_entity.pdbx_description
1 polymer ?
#
loop_
_entity_poly.entity_id
_entity_poly.type
_entity_poly.pdbx_seq_one_letter_code
_entity_poly.pdbx_strand_id
1 'polypeptide(L)'
;MSDIDDHVKETLSEVRKVGANYEEHQQEVGLDIPVDLIHFKKFPVVDSPGKYMKVGHDTRSDISPDDSPELPDYSGPFNGSLRFSDFSKDALINMLEMSDEYYRVCIEGWAESVAERYGRDDMHRIQAEAWRDTILPQLRGMIDNWMELSDDEAEALISETQEEVEAQVEAGGVILVNPYKPKAEWKQYSKERLVKLALGSHEFLLAAIESWALVIVMRDGLDEMFAFQWTLWSEKLLPAAKDIKSRWMKISGDPVEAFMKDIQVDATSFPGKAFEMTFEMPEKEVGVFTFNKCVSVDQWEALGRPDIAEKASHTSCPAAIIETAKMYDPNMKVEILAIPPRVSKDEVCCKWRLSIRDESDPEYVRPGEGSAKT
;
A
#
# COMPACT_ATOMS: atom_id res chain seq x y z
N MET A 1 -13.01 23.22 -6.61
CA MET A 1 -14.03 22.23 -6.16
C MET A 1 -14.73 21.54 -7.31
N SER A 2 -15.08 22.20 -8.47
CA SER A 2 -15.76 21.52 -9.58
C SER A 2 -14.89 20.49 -10.33
N ASP A 3 -13.62 20.77 -10.50
CA ASP A 3 -12.72 19.91 -11.31
C ASP A 3 -12.32 18.62 -10.60
N ILE A 4 -12.18 18.65 -9.27
CA ILE A 4 -11.90 17.46 -8.43
C ILE A 4 -13.08 16.50 -8.44
N ASP A 5 -14.31 17.02 -8.31
CA ASP A 5 -15.53 16.21 -8.35
C ASP A 5 -15.70 15.51 -9.71
N ASP A 6 -15.27 16.15 -10.79
CA ASP A 6 -15.39 15.58 -12.12
C ASP A 6 -14.34 14.51 -12.40
N HIS A 7 -13.10 14.69 -11.92
CA HIS A 7 -12.05 13.67 -12.00
C HIS A 7 -12.40 12.42 -11.17
N VAL A 8 -12.87 12.61 -9.94
CA VAL A 8 -13.36 11.49 -9.10
C VAL A 8 -14.50 10.74 -9.77
N LYS A 9 -15.47 11.45 -10.39
CA LYS A 9 -16.57 10.82 -11.12
C LYS A 9 -16.10 10.07 -12.36
N GLU A 10 -15.12 10.61 -13.09
CA GLU A 10 -14.53 9.96 -14.27
C GLU A 10 -13.83 8.65 -13.86
N THR A 11 -12.97 8.69 -12.83
CA THR A 11 -12.27 7.51 -12.31
C THR A 11 -13.26 6.47 -11.76
N LEU A 12 -14.27 6.89 -11.01
CA LEU A 12 -15.33 5.97 -10.54
C LEU A 12 -16.16 5.40 -11.70
N SER A 13 -16.33 6.14 -12.80
CA SER A 13 -16.96 5.62 -14.02
C SER A 13 -16.11 4.54 -14.70
N GLU A 14 -14.79 4.72 -14.75
CA GLU A 14 -13.87 3.70 -15.27
C GLU A 14 -13.82 2.46 -14.38
N VAL A 15 -13.75 2.66 -13.07
CA VAL A 15 -13.84 1.54 -12.09
C VAL A 15 -15.14 0.76 -12.28
N ARG A 16 -16.25 1.44 -12.48
CA ARG A 16 -17.55 0.78 -12.77
C ARG A 16 -17.54 0.01 -14.07
N LYS A 17 -16.87 0.49 -15.13
CA LYS A 17 -16.74 -0.25 -16.40
C LYS A 17 -15.89 -1.50 -16.22
N VAL A 18 -14.80 -1.41 -15.46
CA VAL A 18 -13.96 -2.57 -15.14
C VAL A 18 -14.72 -3.55 -14.26
N GLY A 19 -15.50 -3.06 -13.29
CA GLY A 19 -16.38 -3.85 -12.43
C GLY A 19 -17.54 -4.51 -13.18
N ALA A 20 -18.14 -3.83 -14.17
CA ALA A 20 -19.24 -4.39 -14.96
C ALA A 20 -18.84 -5.66 -15.73
N ASN A 21 -17.63 -5.70 -16.26
CA ASN A 21 -17.10 -6.91 -16.89
C ASN A 21 -16.96 -8.08 -15.88
N TYR A 22 -16.67 -7.76 -14.63
CA TYR A 22 -16.58 -8.76 -13.57
C TYR A 22 -17.99 -9.21 -13.11
N GLU A 23 -18.96 -8.31 -13.02
CA GLU A 23 -20.35 -8.64 -12.70
C GLU A 23 -20.99 -9.53 -13.77
N GLU A 24 -20.72 -9.27 -15.06
CA GLU A 24 -21.14 -10.17 -16.14
C GLU A 24 -20.51 -11.57 -15.98
N HIS A 25 -19.24 -11.64 -15.62
CA HIS A 25 -18.58 -12.91 -15.37
C HIS A 25 -19.14 -13.63 -14.13
N GLN A 26 -19.47 -12.90 -13.06
CA GLN A 26 -20.11 -13.48 -11.87
C GLN A 26 -21.52 -14.02 -12.17
N GLN A 27 -22.29 -13.35 -13.02
CA GLN A 27 -23.60 -13.81 -13.46
C GLN A 27 -23.49 -15.10 -14.29
N GLU A 28 -22.47 -15.23 -15.14
CA GLU A 28 -22.19 -16.46 -15.89
C GLU A 28 -21.83 -17.65 -14.99
N VAL A 29 -21.18 -17.41 -13.82
CA VAL A 29 -20.82 -18.44 -12.85
C VAL A 29 -21.87 -18.66 -11.75
N GLY A 30 -23.01 -17.97 -11.80
CA GLY A 30 -24.17 -18.17 -10.92
C GLY A 30 -24.03 -17.61 -9.51
N LEU A 31 -23.19 -16.60 -9.31
CA LEU A 31 -23.05 -15.86 -8.07
C LEU A 31 -23.97 -14.63 -8.11
N ASP A 32 -25.18 -14.77 -7.58
CA ASP A 32 -26.17 -13.69 -7.47
C ASP A 32 -25.90 -12.91 -6.17
N ILE A 33 -25.10 -11.84 -6.25
CA ILE A 33 -24.81 -10.96 -5.11
C ILE A 33 -25.57 -9.65 -5.33
N PRO A 34 -26.62 -9.35 -4.51
CA PRO A 34 -27.31 -8.09 -4.62
C PRO A 34 -26.41 -6.92 -4.24
N VAL A 35 -26.21 -5.99 -5.15
CA VAL A 35 -25.45 -4.73 -4.94
C VAL A 35 -26.27 -3.71 -4.15
N ASP A 36 -27.20 -4.10 -3.32
CA ASP A 36 -27.99 -3.19 -2.50
C ASP A 36 -27.26 -2.80 -1.21
N LEU A 37 -26.54 -1.69 -1.37
CA LEU A 37 -26.32 -0.62 -0.37
C LEU A 37 -26.16 -1.07 1.08
N ILE A 38 -24.91 -1.16 1.42
CA ILE A 38 -24.40 -1.33 2.79
C ILE A 38 -24.84 -0.13 3.65
N HIS A 39 -25.85 -0.34 4.48
CA HIS A 39 -26.16 0.57 5.57
C HIS A 39 -25.16 0.32 6.71
N PHE A 40 -24.18 1.19 6.85
CA PHE A 40 -23.23 1.14 7.96
C PHE A 40 -23.96 1.29 9.30
N LYS A 41 -24.11 0.18 10.04
CA LYS A 41 -24.38 0.25 11.46
C LYS A 41 -23.11 0.75 12.17
N LYS A 42 -23.30 1.56 13.22
CA LYS A 42 -22.19 2.10 14.04
C LYS A 42 -21.16 1.00 14.31
N PHE A 43 -19.88 1.31 14.08
CA PHE A 43 -18.77 0.46 14.48
C PHE A 43 -18.92 0.04 15.93
N PRO A 44 -18.74 -1.24 16.27
CA PRO A 44 -18.50 -1.58 17.65
C PRO A 44 -17.23 -0.84 18.07
N VAL A 45 -17.27 -0.17 19.21
CA VAL A 45 -16.08 0.44 19.82
C VAL A 45 -15.08 -0.70 20.00
N VAL A 46 -13.96 -0.58 19.32
CA VAL A 46 -12.87 -1.56 19.41
C VAL A 46 -12.12 -1.25 20.69
N ASP A 47 -12.32 -2.06 21.72
CA ASP A 47 -11.74 -1.87 23.06
C ASP A 47 -10.20 -1.90 23.09
N SER A 48 -9.54 -2.23 21.99
CA SER A 48 -8.08 -2.17 21.85
C SER A 48 -7.67 -2.31 20.38
N PRO A 49 -7.31 -1.24 19.68
CA PRO A 49 -6.81 -1.28 18.30
C PRO A 49 -5.63 -2.26 18.11
N GLY A 50 -4.71 -2.34 19.08
CA GLY A 50 -3.54 -3.20 19.03
C GLY A 50 -3.80 -4.73 19.06
N LYS A 51 -5.06 -5.18 19.24
CA LYS A 51 -5.40 -6.61 19.16
C LYS A 51 -5.56 -7.14 17.73
N TYR A 52 -5.74 -6.27 16.75
CA TYR A 52 -6.17 -6.66 15.40
C TYR A 52 -5.05 -6.75 14.39
N MET A 53 -3.89 -6.13 14.66
CA MET A 53 -2.70 -6.29 13.86
C MET A 53 -1.80 -7.45 14.32
N LYS A 54 -2.40 -8.60 14.68
CA LYS A 54 -1.64 -9.84 14.71
C LYS A 54 -1.44 -10.30 13.28
N VAL A 55 -0.49 -9.69 12.60
CA VAL A 55 0.05 -10.23 11.36
C VAL A 55 0.60 -11.60 11.69
N GLY A 56 0.04 -12.65 11.09
CA GLY A 56 0.40 -14.02 11.39
C GLY A 56 1.91 -14.23 11.19
N HIS A 57 2.57 -14.77 12.21
CA HIS A 57 3.97 -15.15 12.15
C HIS A 57 4.15 -16.37 11.24
N ASP A 58 4.13 -16.19 9.93
CA ASP A 58 4.72 -17.17 9.04
C ASP A 58 6.21 -16.82 8.88
N THR A 59 7.03 -17.49 9.68
CA THR A 59 8.48 -17.40 9.64
C THR A 59 9.05 -18.17 8.46
N ARG A 60 8.52 -18.00 7.27
CA ARG A 60 9.25 -18.44 6.08
C ARG A 60 10.54 -17.64 6.04
N SER A 61 11.64 -18.33 6.27
CA SER A 61 12.97 -17.79 6.03
C SER A 61 13.08 -17.45 4.56
N ASP A 62 12.85 -16.18 4.20
CA ASP A 62 13.02 -15.67 2.83
C ASP A 62 14.49 -15.54 2.45
N ILE A 63 15.35 -16.37 3.04
CA ILE A 63 16.76 -16.46 2.70
C ILE A 63 16.85 -17.31 1.43
N SER A 64 17.22 -16.67 0.34
CA SER A 64 17.61 -17.36 -0.91
C SER A 64 18.83 -18.25 -0.62
N PRO A 65 18.97 -19.43 -1.24
CA PRO A 65 20.20 -20.20 -1.16
C PRO A 65 21.41 -19.34 -1.55
N ASP A 66 22.52 -19.49 -0.85
CA ASP A 66 23.76 -18.68 -0.94
C ASP A 66 24.37 -18.53 -2.35
N ASP A 67 23.84 -19.18 -3.38
CA ASP A 67 24.42 -19.26 -4.73
C ASP A 67 23.73 -18.34 -5.78
N SER A 68 22.70 -17.58 -5.42
CA SER A 68 22.07 -16.66 -6.36
C SER A 68 22.87 -15.35 -6.46
N PRO A 69 23.09 -14.80 -7.68
CA PRO A 69 23.76 -13.51 -7.82
C PRO A 69 22.95 -12.42 -7.12
N GLU A 70 23.59 -11.64 -6.25
CA GLU A 70 22.95 -10.54 -5.55
C GLU A 70 22.57 -9.42 -6.54
N LEU A 71 21.32 -8.95 -6.45
CA LEU A 71 20.83 -7.86 -7.26
C LEU A 71 21.28 -6.51 -6.65
N PRO A 72 22.09 -5.71 -7.36
CA PRO A 72 22.49 -4.39 -6.88
C PRO A 72 21.36 -3.37 -6.89
N ASP A 73 20.33 -3.60 -7.70
CA ASP A 73 19.11 -2.82 -7.87
C ASP A 73 18.09 -3.62 -8.67
N TYR A 74 17.00 -3.01 -9.14
CA TYR A 74 15.99 -3.69 -9.96
C TYR A 74 15.99 -3.24 -11.43
N SER A 75 17.15 -2.88 -11.97
CA SER A 75 17.32 -2.58 -13.40
C SER A 75 17.40 -3.81 -14.30
N GLY A 76 17.68 -4.99 -13.73
CA GLY A 76 17.69 -6.27 -14.44
C GLY A 76 16.30 -6.71 -14.92
N PRO A 77 16.18 -7.89 -15.58
CA PRO A 77 14.90 -8.42 -16.03
C PRO A 77 13.95 -8.71 -14.86
N PHE A 78 12.66 -8.72 -15.17
CA PHE A 78 11.62 -9.11 -14.21
C PHE A 78 11.86 -10.52 -13.64
N ASN A 79 11.70 -10.65 -12.33
CA ASN A 79 11.76 -11.92 -11.62
C ASN A 79 10.46 -12.14 -10.84
N GLY A 80 9.58 -13.02 -11.32
CA GLY A 80 8.29 -13.31 -10.66
C GLY A 80 8.43 -13.94 -9.27
N SER A 81 9.61 -14.51 -8.95
CA SER A 81 9.92 -15.13 -7.66
C SER A 81 10.85 -14.27 -6.79
N LEU A 82 10.95 -12.96 -7.09
CA LEU A 82 11.81 -12.03 -6.36
C LEU A 82 11.57 -12.08 -4.85
N ARG A 83 12.68 -12.07 -4.10
CA ARG A 83 12.69 -11.95 -2.64
C ARG A 83 13.59 -10.80 -2.23
N PHE A 84 13.36 -10.22 -1.06
CA PHE A 84 14.29 -9.21 -0.53
C PHE A 84 15.69 -9.75 -0.31
N SER A 85 15.80 -11.03 0.03
CA SER A 85 17.09 -11.71 0.15
C SER A 85 17.86 -11.85 -1.17
N ASP A 86 17.24 -11.61 -2.32
CA ASP A 86 17.94 -11.59 -3.61
C ASP A 86 18.73 -10.30 -3.85
N PHE A 87 18.39 -9.23 -3.11
CA PHE A 87 19.08 -7.96 -3.20
C PHE A 87 20.40 -7.95 -2.43
N SER A 88 21.37 -7.17 -2.91
CA SER A 88 22.61 -6.88 -2.19
C SER A 88 22.33 -6.06 -0.92
N LYS A 89 23.29 -6.03 0.00
CA LYS A 89 23.21 -5.19 1.20
C LYS A 89 22.99 -3.70 0.86
N ASP A 90 23.69 -3.20 -0.15
CA ASP A 90 23.54 -1.81 -0.59
C ASP A 90 22.14 -1.55 -1.17
N ALA A 91 21.58 -2.50 -1.92
CA ALA A 91 20.21 -2.39 -2.43
C ALA A 91 19.17 -2.43 -1.29
N LEU A 92 19.38 -3.25 -0.26
CA LEU A 92 18.53 -3.27 0.93
C LEU A 92 18.59 -1.95 1.72
N ILE A 93 19.77 -1.34 1.83
CA ILE A 93 19.89 0.01 2.41
C ILE A 93 19.16 1.05 1.55
N ASN A 94 19.30 0.99 0.22
CA ASN A 94 18.53 1.87 -0.68
C ASN A 94 17.02 1.68 -0.52
N MET A 95 16.56 0.46 -0.28
CA MET A 95 15.15 0.17 -0.01
C MET A 95 14.67 0.77 1.31
N LEU A 96 15.51 0.78 2.35
CA LEU A 96 15.20 1.44 3.61
C LEU A 96 15.14 2.96 3.46
N GLU A 97 16.06 3.57 2.69
CA GLU A 97 16.03 5.00 2.36
C GLU A 97 14.78 5.34 1.52
N MET A 98 14.45 4.49 0.55
CA MET A 98 13.21 4.60 -0.24
C MET A 98 11.97 4.60 0.67
N SER A 99 11.93 3.67 1.63
CA SER A 99 10.81 3.55 2.56
C SER A 99 10.70 4.77 3.49
N ASP A 100 11.83 5.31 4.00
CA ASP A 100 11.84 6.53 4.83
C ASP A 100 11.35 7.75 4.03
N GLU A 101 11.83 7.90 2.79
CA GLU A 101 11.37 9.00 1.93
C GLU A 101 9.88 8.88 1.60
N TYR A 102 9.43 7.67 1.28
CA TYR A 102 8.01 7.43 1.00
C TYR A 102 7.13 7.66 2.23
N TYR A 103 7.58 7.21 3.41
CA TYR A 103 6.93 7.51 4.68
C TYR A 103 6.70 9.01 4.87
N ARG A 104 7.74 9.83 4.67
CA ARG A 104 7.64 11.29 4.82
C ARG A 104 6.63 11.89 3.86
N VAL A 105 6.70 11.54 2.58
CA VAL A 105 5.76 12.04 1.57
C VAL A 105 4.33 11.63 1.91
N CYS A 106 4.11 10.39 2.36
CA CYS A 106 2.79 9.94 2.78
C CYS A 106 2.26 10.75 3.96
N ILE A 107 3.04 10.90 5.03
CA ILE A 107 2.58 11.59 6.24
C ILE A 107 2.40 13.09 6.02
N GLU A 108 3.30 13.73 5.28
CA GLU A 108 3.14 15.14 4.88
C GLU A 108 1.89 15.34 4.01
N GLY A 109 1.66 14.43 3.04
CA GLY A 109 0.46 14.45 2.21
C GLY A 109 -0.83 14.29 3.01
N TRP A 110 -0.86 13.37 3.97
CA TRP A 110 -1.98 13.20 4.91
C TRP A 110 -2.20 14.47 5.74
N ALA A 111 -1.16 15.00 6.35
CA ALA A 111 -1.23 16.20 7.19
C ALA A 111 -1.74 17.41 6.40
N GLU A 112 -1.21 17.64 5.19
CA GLU A 112 -1.64 18.74 4.33
C GLU A 112 -3.10 18.60 3.93
N SER A 113 -3.52 17.43 3.45
CA SER A 113 -4.90 17.20 3.01
C SER A 113 -5.90 17.28 4.17
N VAL A 114 -5.52 16.80 5.36
CA VAL A 114 -6.33 16.94 6.58
C VAL A 114 -6.41 18.40 6.99
N ALA A 115 -5.30 19.16 6.94
CA ALA A 115 -5.29 20.58 7.27
C ALA A 115 -6.13 21.41 6.29
N GLU A 116 -6.11 21.10 5.01
CA GLU A 116 -6.95 21.73 3.98
C GLU A 116 -8.45 21.51 4.24
N ARG A 117 -8.81 20.31 4.67
CA ARG A 117 -10.22 19.92 4.86
C ARG A 117 -10.78 20.32 6.21
N TYR A 118 -10.04 20.13 7.28
CA TYR A 118 -10.51 20.27 8.66
C TYR A 118 -9.86 21.43 9.42
N GLY A 119 -8.80 22.03 8.86
CA GLY A 119 -8.01 23.05 9.51
C GLY A 119 -6.81 22.49 10.28
N ARG A 120 -5.84 23.35 10.59
CA ARG A 120 -4.58 22.95 11.23
C ARG A 120 -4.76 22.39 12.63
N ASP A 121 -5.65 22.94 13.44
CA ASP A 121 -5.89 22.46 14.80
C ASP A 121 -6.42 21.02 14.80
N ASP A 122 -7.33 20.72 13.90
CA ASP A 122 -7.83 19.36 13.71
C ASP A 122 -6.74 18.43 13.17
N MET A 123 -5.91 18.88 12.24
CA MET A 123 -4.78 18.11 11.75
C MET A 123 -3.83 17.73 12.91
N HIS A 124 -3.46 18.68 13.77
CA HIS A 124 -2.61 18.39 14.93
C HIS A 124 -3.26 17.39 15.89
N ARG A 125 -4.57 17.53 16.12
CA ARG A 125 -5.31 16.57 16.95
C ARG A 125 -5.35 15.18 16.35
N ILE A 126 -5.68 15.05 15.07
CA ILE A 126 -5.79 13.79 14.36
C ILE A 126 -4.45 13.05 14.36
N GLN A 127 -3.34 13.73 14.06
CA GLN A 127 -2.03 13.08 14.08
C GLN A 127 -1.60 12.65 15.48
N ALA A 128 -1.88 13.45 16.51
CA ALA A 128 -1.58 13.09 17.90
C ALA A 128 -2.40 11.88 18.35
N GLU A 129 -3.68 11.80 17.97
CA GLU A 129 -4.54 10.63 18.22
C GLU A 129 -4.02 9.39 17.48
N ALA A 130 -3.64 9.50 16.19
CA ALA A 130 -3.09 8.41 15.42
C ALA A 130 -1.82 7.82 16.08
N TRP A 131 -0.94 8.69 16.56
CA TRP A 131 0.27 8.24 17.26
C TRP A 131 -0.04 7.64 18.62
N ARG A 132 -0.76 8.34 19.48
CA ARG A 132 -1.02 7.92 20.85
C ARG A 132 -1.86 6.65 20.94
N ASP A 133 -2.92 6.58 20.13
CA ASP A 133 -3.97 5.58 20.30
C ASP A 133 -3.77 4.37 19.38
N THR A 134 -2.91 4.49 18.35
CA THR A 134 -2.73 3.44 17.36
C THR A 134 -1.25 3.04 17.18
N ILE A 135 -0.35 3.97 16.84
CA ILE A 135 1.03 3.63 16.47
C ILE A 135 1.85 3.20 17.69
N LEU A 136 1.92 4.02 18.73
CA LEU A 136 2.71 3.73 19.93
C LEU A 136 2.33 2.40 20.62
N PRO A 137 1.04 2.05 20.79
CA PRO A 137 0.67 0.76 21.37
C PRO A 137 1.13 -0.47 20.56
N GLN A 138 1.38 -0.32 19.26
CA GLN A 138 1.82 -1.41 18.38
C GLN A 138 3.33 -1.44 18.20
N LEU A 139 4.02 -0.33 18.49
CA LEU A 139 5.44 -0.15 18.18
C LEU A 139 6.32 -1.24 18.82
N ARG A 140 6.03 -1.66 20.06
CA ARG A 140 6.78 -2.75 20.72
C ARG A 140 6.73 -4.02 19.91
N GLY A 141 5.55 -4.42 19.45
CA GLY A 141 5.38 -5.63 18.65
C GLY A 141 6.12 -5.56 17.31
N MET A 142 6.16 -4.39 16.66
CA MET A 142 6.91 -4.19 15.42
C MET A 142 8.41 -4.28 15.66
N ILE A 143 8.92 -3.66 16.73
CA ILE A 143 10.34 -3.72 17.11
C ILE A 143 10.76 -5.16 17.41
N ASP A 144 10.01 -5.87 18.25
CA ASP A 144 10.30 -7.26 18.62
C ASP A 144 10.30 -8.20 17.40
N ASN A 145 9.42 -7.93 16.42
CA ASN A 145 9.33 -8.73 15.21
C ASN A 145 10.51 -8.54 14.25
N TRP A 146 11.05 -7.31 14.16
CA TRP A 146 11.87 -6.93 13.01
C TRP A 146 13.26 -6.39 13.33
N MET A 147 13.50 -5.85 14.54
CA MET A 147 14.75 -5.14 14.80
C MET A 147 15.82 -5.97 15.47
N GLU A 148 15.50 -7.12 16.05
CA GLU A 148 16.44 -7.98 16.80
C GLU A 148 17.20 -7.19 17.89
N LEU A 149 16.48 -6.38 18.65
CA LEU A 149 17.00 -5.63 19.78
C LEU A 149 16.84 -6.44 21.08
N SER A 150 17.71 -6.18 22.03
CA SER A 150 17.47 -6.61 23.42
C SER A 150 16.30 -5.84 24.04
N ASP A 151 15.74 -6.35 25.13
CA ASP A 151 14.64 -5.68 25.82
C ASP A 151 14.99 -4.24 26.21
N ASP A 152 16.21 -4.01 26.73
CA ASP A 152 16.67 -2.68 27.14
C ASP A 152 16.81 -1.73 25.92
N GLU A 153 17.31 -2.22 24.79
CA GLU A 153 17.42 -1.44 23.56
C GLU A 153 16.03 -1.12 22.95
N ALA A 154 15.10 -2.06 23.01
CA ALA A 154 13.74 -1.87 22.54
C ALA A 154 12.99 -0.83 23.40
N GLU A 155 13.09 -0.92 24.73
CA GLU A 155 12.52 0.07 25.64
C GLU A 155 13.12 1.47 25.44
N ALA A 156 14.44 1.56 25.25
CA ALA A 156 15.11 2.81 24.95
C ALA A 156 14.60 3.45 23.65
N LEU A 157 14.48 2.64 22.58
CA LEU A 157 13.96 3.12 21.28
C LEU A 157 12.49 3.58 21.37
N ILE A 158 11.66 2.87 22.12
CA ILE A 158 10.25 3.26 22.33
C ILE A 158 10.18 4.58 23.08
N SER A 159 10.97 4.73 24.15
CA SER A 159 11.03 5.98 24.94
C SER A 159 11.51 7.15 24.09
N GLU A 160 12.60 6.97 23.32
CA GLU A 160 13.12 7.98 22.40
C GLU A 160 12.07 8.37 21.35
N THR A 161 11.38 7.38 20.77
CA THR A 161 10.30 7.61 19.79
C THR A 161 9.16 8.41 20.41
N GLN A 162 8.74 8.06 21.62
CA GLN A 162 7.67 8.76 22.32
C GLN A 162 8.06 10.22 22.63
N GLU A 163 9.28 10.45 23.15
CA GLU A 163 9.79 11.78 23.45
C GLU A 163 9.86 12.65 22.18
N GLU A 164 10.29 12.07 21.04
CA GLU A 164 10.34 12.78 19.76
C GLU A 164 8.93 13.14 19.26
N VAL A 165 7.97 12.21 19.37
CA VAL A 165 6.56 12.47 19.03
C VAL A 165 6.01 13.62 19.89
N GLU A 166 6.19 13.58 21.20
CA GLU A 166 5.73 14.62 22.12
C GLU A 166 6.34 15.99 21.79
N ALA A 167 7.64 16.03 21.49
CA ALA A 167 8.33 17.27 21.10
C ALA A 167 7.80 17.84 19.78
N GLN A 168 7.49 16.98 18.79
CA GLN A 168 6.92 17.45 17.52
C GLN A 168 5.46 17.91 17.67
N VAL A 169 4.67 17.26 18.55
CA VAL A 169 3.32 17.72 18.92
C VAL A 169 3.38 19.11 19.56
N GLU A 170 4.27 19.32 20.53
CA GLU A 170 4.45 20.62 21.20
C GLU A 170 4.91 21.72 20.23
N ALA A 171 5.77 21.37 19.26
CA ALA A 171 6.21 22.31 18.24
C ALA A 171 5.11 22.68 17.23
N GLY A 172 3.99 21.97 17.20
CA GLY A 172 2.88 22.23 16.28
C GLY A 172 3.23 21.93 14.82
N GLY A 173 4.12 20.98 14.58
CA GLY A 173 4.55 20.51 13.27
C GLY A 173 3.82 19.24 12.83
N VAL A 174 4.21 18.73 11.65
CA VAL A 174 3.86 17.40 11.22
C VAL A 174 4.76 16.40 11.94
N ILE A 175 4.19 15.32 12.48
CA ILE A 175 4.94 14.29 13.20
C ILE A 175 5.57 13.34 12.17
N LEU A 176 6.88 13.48 11.95
CA LEU A 176 7.66 12.69 10.97
C LEU A 176 8.64 11.73 11.67
N VAL A 177 8.24 11.19 12.80
CA VAL A 177 9.06 10.23 13.56
C VAL A 177 9.01 8.87 12.87
N ASN A 178 10.18 8.31 12.57
CA ASN A 178 10.31 7.00 11.96
C ASN A 178 11.37 6.16 12.71
N PRO A 179 10.98 5.18 13.54
CA PRO A 179 11.92 4.30 14.25
C PRO A 179 12.74 3.42 13.30
N TYR A 180 12.29 3.23 12.06
CA TYR A 180 12.97 2.49 11.00
C TYR A 180 13.80 3.37 10.07
N LYS A 181 13.99 4.65 10.41
CA LYS A 181 14.86 5.53 9.64
C LYS A 181 16.28 4.96 9.57
N PRO A 182 16.88 4.84 8.36
CA PRO A 182 18.21 4.28 8.20
C PRO A 182 19.27 4.96 9.05
N LYS A 183 20.11 4.16 9.69
CA LYS A 183 21.22 4.61 10.54
C LYS A 183 22.55 4.17 9.91
N ALA A 184 23.60 4.95 10.11
CA ALA A 184 24.91 4.68 9.49
C ALA A 184 25.49 3.29 9.87
N GLU A 185 25.25 2.82 11.10
CA GLU A 185 25.66 1.51 11.58
C GLU A 185 24.96 0.35 10.87
N TRP A 186 23.82 0.54 10.25
CA TRP A 186 23.10 -0.53 9.56
C TRP A 186 23.87 -1.12 8.37
N LYS A 187 24.81 -0.37 7.81
CA LYS A 187 25.73 -0.87 6.79
C LYS A 187 26.58 -2.05 7.28
N GLN A 188 26.77 -2.18 8.60
CA GLN A 188 27.51 -3.26 9.22
C GLN A 188 26.65 -4.49 9.53
N TYR A 189 25.32 -4.39 9.45
CA TYR A 189 24.42 -5.48 9.75
C TYR A 189 24.53 -6.63 8.75
N SER A 190 24.11 -7.81 9.18
CA SER A 190 23.95 -8.95 8.28
C SER A 190 22.87 -8.67 7.24
N LYS A 191 22.95 -9.33 6.11
CA LYS A 191 21.94 -9.25 5.06
C LYS A 191 20.55 -9.64 5.58
N GLU A 192 20.49 -10.72 6.38
CA GLU A 192 19.26 -11.19 7.01
C GLU A 192 18.61 -10.10 7.88
N ARG A 193 19.42 -9.42 8.71
CA ARG A 193 18.92 -8.32 9.54
C ARG A 193 18.41 -7.14 8.69
N LEU A 194 19.09 -6.81 7.60
CA LEU A 194 18.65 -5.76 6.68
C LEU A 194 17.31 -6.12 6.00
N VAL A 195 17.11 -7.39 5.62
CA VAL A 195 15.82 -7.87 5.09
C VAL A 195 14.71 -7.67 6.13
N LYS A 196 14.95 -8.04 7.39
CA LYS A 196 13.98 -7.83 8.48
C LYS A 196 13.67 -6.36 8.70
N LEU A 197 14.67 -5.50 8.69
CA LEU A 197 14.48 -4.06 8.82
C LEU A 197 13.66 -3.47 7.65
N ALA A 198 13.92 -3.93 6.41
CA ALA A 198 13.13 -3.50 5.25
C ALA A 198 11.66 -3.93 5.37
N LEU A 199 11.39 -5.17 5.80
CA LEU A 199 10.03 -5.63 6.08
C LEU A 199 9.37 -4.83 7.22
N GLY A 200 10.10 -4.56 8.28
CA GLY A 200 9.62 -3.75 9.41
C GLY A 200 9.31 -2.32 9.04
N SER A 201 10.13 -1.69 8.20
CA SER A 201 9.88 -0.32 7.71
C SER A 201 8.62 -0.24 6.85
N HIS A 202 8.32 -1.28 6.09
CA HIS A 202 7.09 -1.37 5.30
C HIS A 202 5.85 -1.58 6.19
N GLU A 203 5.94 -2.47 7.19
CA GLU A 203 4.86 -2.66 8.17
C GLU A 203 4.58 -1.35 8.94
N PHE A 204 5.63 -0.64 9.34
CA PHE A 204 5.51 0.63 10.02
C PHE A 204 4.84 1.71 9.14
N LEU A 205 5.25 1.84 7.89
CA LEU A 205 4.63 2.76 6.94
C LEU A 205 3.13 2.48 6.77
N LEU A 206 2.77 1.20 6.59
CA LEU A 206 1.38 0.80 6.44
C LEU A 206 0.58 1.12 7.71
N ALA A 207 1.12 0.81 8.90
CA ALA A 207 0.48 1.12 10.17
C ALA A 207 0.28 2.63 10.37
N ALA A 208 1.25 3.45 9.97
CA ALA A 208 1.15 4.90 10.06
C ALA A 208 0.03 5.44 9.15
N ILE A 209 -0.05 5.00 7.90
CA ILE A 209 -1.11 5.39 6.95
C ILE A 209 -2.48 4.96 7.47
N GLU A 210 -2.62 3.71 7.90
CA GLU A 210 -3.89 3.17 8.41
C GLU A 210 -4.34 3.87 9.71
N SER A 211 -3.40 4.34 10.52
CA SER A 211 -3.72 5.09 11.74
C SER A 211 -4.41 6.42 11.45
N TRP A 212 -3.95 7.16 10.46
CA TRP A 212 -4.63 8.37 10.00
C TRP A 212 -6.02 8.05 9.43
N ALA A 213 -6.10 7.03 8.57
CA ALA A 213 -7.37 6.61 7.99
C ALA A 213 -8.37 6.19 9.07
N LEU A 214 -7.93 5.46 10.10
CA LEU A 214 -8.78 5.01 11.20
C LEU A 214 -9.38 6.20 11.98
N VAL A 215 -8.58 7.21 12.31
CA VAL A 215 -9.07 8.41 13.03
C VAL A 215 -10.15 9.12 12.19
N ILE A 216 -9.96 9.24 10.88
CA ILE A 216 -10.95 9.84 9.99
C ILE A 216 -12.22 8.99 9.90
N VAL A 217 -12.08 7.66 9.80
CA VAL A 217 -13.25 6.74 9.82
C VAL A 217 -14.05 6.91 11.09
N MET A 218 -13.40 6.98 12.24
CA MET A 218 -14.08 7.13 13.53
C MET A 218 -14.76 8.48 13.67
N ARG A 219 -14.22 9.53 13.04
CA ARG A 219 -14.77 10.87 13.08
C ARG A 219 -15.93 11.08 12.11
N ASP A 220 -15.73 10.76 10.85
CA ASP A 220 -16.60 11.18 9.74
C ASP A 220 -17.20 10.01 8.96
N GLY A 221 -16.78 8.80 9.28
CA GLY A 221 -17.28 7.58 8.65
C GLY A 221 -16.46 7.11 7.46
N LEU A 222 -16.81 5.93 6.96
CA LEU A 222 -16.02 5.21 5.97
C LEU A 222 -16.06 5.84 4.57
N ASP A 223 -17.23 6.34 4.16
CA ASP A 223 -17.39 6.95 2.83
C ASP A 223 -16.53 8.19 2.68
N GLU A 224 -16.47 9.00 3.73
CA GLU A 224 -15.66 10.20 3.80
C GLU A 224 -14.16 9.86 3.76
N MET A 225 -13.75 8.84 4.52
CA MET A 225 -12.37 8.36 4.52
C MET A 225 -11.95 7.87 3.11
N PHE A 226 -12.79 7.10 2.42
CA PHE A 226 -12.48 6.63 1.07
C PHE A 226 -12.37 7.78 0.06
N ALA A 227 -13.28 8.75 0.11
CA ALA A 227 -13.21 9.92 -0.77
C ALA A 227 -11.95 10.73 -0.51
N PHE A 228 -11.62 10.95 0.76
CA PHE A 228 -10.43 11.66 1.19
C PHE A 228 -9.14 10.91 0.77
N GLN A 229 -9.05 9.64 1.10
CA GLN A 229 -7.91 8.79 0.77
C GLN A 229 -7.69 8.75 -0.74
N TRP A 230 -8.75 8.66 -1.52
CA TRP A 230 -8.64 8.63 -2.97
C TRP A 230 -8.03 9.92 -3.54
N THR A 231 -8.52 11.08 -3.11
CA THR A 231 -7.97 12.38 -3.53
C THR A 231 -6.49 12.49 -3.18
N LEU A 232 -6.13 12.14 -1.95
CA LEU A 232 -4.74 12.12 -1.50
C LEU A 232 -3.85 11.19 -2.35
N TRP A 233 -4.31 9.95 -2.58
CA TRP A 233 -3.55 8.96 -3.33
C TRP A 233 -3.35 9.38 -4.79
N SER A 234 -4.41 9.73 -5.49
CA SER A 234 -4.35 10.05 -6.92
C SER A 234 -3.52 11.30 -7.23
N GLU A 235 -3.66 12.33 -6.43
CA GLU A 235 -3.03 13.63 -6.71
C GLU A 235 -1.61 13.75 -6.16
N LYS A 236 -1.31 13.15 -5.00
CA LYS A 236 -0.04 13.38 -4.29
C LYS A 236 0.80 12.12 -4.17
N LEU A 237 0.23 11.01 -3.71
CA LEU A 237 1.03 9.86 -3.28
C LEU A 237 1.44 8.95 -4.44
N LEU A 238 0.56 8.61 -5.36
CA LEU A 238 0.90 7.70 -6.45
C LEU A 238 2.01 8.24 -7.36
N PRO A 239 1.98 9.51 -7.81
CA PRO A 239 3.06 10.09 -8.61
C PRO A 239 4.39 10.10 -7.85
N ALA A 240 4.38 10.51 -6.58
CA ALA A 240 5.58 10.53 -5.75
C ALA A 240 6.14 9.12 -5.50
N ALA A 241 5.27 8.15 -5.20
CA ALA A 241 5.66 6.75 -4.98
C ALA A 241 6.39 6.17 -6.19
N LYS A 242 5.87 6.36 -7.40
CA LYS A 242 6.51 5.91 -8.64
C LYS A 242 7.90 6.52 -8.80
N ASP A 243 8.04 7.84 -8.62
CA ASP A 243 9.34 8.52 -8.74
C ASP A 243 10.36 8.01 -7.72
N ILE A 244 9.96 7.93 -6.45
CA ILE A 244 10.79 7.44 -5.35
C ILE A 244 11.29 6.03 -5.63
N LYS A 245 10.38 5.09 -5.93
CA LYS A 245 10.72 3.69 -6.20
C LYS A 245 11.62 3.55 -7.42
N SER A 246 11.29 4.22 -8.51
CA SER A 246 12.09 4.19 -9.74
C SER A 246 13.50 4.72 -9.52
N ARG A 247 13.66 5.77 -8.74
CA ARG A 247 14.95 6.40 -8.46
C ARG A 247 15.83 5.54 -7.54
N TRP A 248 15.29 5.02 -6.45
CA TRP A 248 16.06 4.23 -5.49
C TRP A 248 16.37 2.82 -5.99
N MET A 249 15.39 2.16 -6.62
CA MET A 249 15.53 0.76 -7.07
C MET A 249 15.91 0.64 -8.55
N LYS A 250 16.03 1.76 -9.27
CA LYS A 250 16.36 1.82 -10.70
C LYS A 250 15.45 0.95 -11.57
N ILE A 251 14.16 0.98 -11.26
CA ILE A 251 13.17 0.20 -12.01
C ILE A 251 13.21 0.57 -13.49
N SER A 252 13.36 -0.44 -14.34
CA SER A 252 13.41 -0.30 -15.80
C SER A 252 12.73 -1.49 -16.48
N GLY A 253 12.46 -1.37 -17.76
CA GLY A 253 11.77 -2.36 -18.56
C GLY A 253 10.71 -1.71 -19.46
N ASP A 254 9.95 -2.52 -20.21
CA ASP A 254 8.74 -2.00 -20.84
C ASP A 254 7.69 -1.61 -19.78
N PRO A 255 6.63 -0.87 -20.14
CA PRO A 255 5.69 -0.33 -19.17
C PRO A 255 5.07 -1.38 -18.23
N VAL A 256 4.68 -2.55 -18.76
CA VAL A 256 4.10 -3.63 -17.95
C VAL A 256 5.14 -4.23 -17.01
N GLU A 257 6.35 -4.50 -17.52
CA GLU A 257 7.45 -5.01 -16.70
C GLU A 257 7.82 -4.03 -15.58
N ALA A 258 7.94 -2.75 -15.91
CA ALA A 258 8.26 -1.71 -14.94
C ALA A 258 7.19 -1.59 -13.85
N PHE A 259 5.91 -1.63 -14.22
CA PHE A 259 4.80 -1.66 -13.26
C PHE A 259 4.84 -2.90 -12.36
N MET A 260 5.08 -4.09 -12.93
CA MET A 260 5.16 -5.33 -12.15
C MET A 260 6.30 -5.29 -11.13
N LYS A 261 7.46 -4.74 -11.52
CA LYS A 261 8.59 -4.51 -10.60
C LYS A 261 8.26 -3.49 -9.51
N ASP A 262 7.54 -2.43 -9.88
CA ASP A 262 7.13 -1.39 -8.95
C ASP A 262 6.26 -1.95 -7.82
N ILE A 263 5.26 -2.78 -8.15
CA ILE A 263 4.41 -3.43 -7.14
C ILE A 263 5.23 -4.41 -6.28
N GLN A 264 6.21 -5.11 -6.84
CA GLN A 264 7.04 -6.05 -6.08
C GLN A 264 7.89 -5.37 -5.00
N VAL A 265 8.22 -4.09 -5.15
CA VAL A 265 8.99 -3.33 -4.16
C VAL A 265 8.16 -2.26 -3.45
N ASP A 266 6.86 -2.20 -3.71
CA ASP A 266 5.97 -1.24 -3.08
C ASP A 266 5.76 -1.56 -1.60
N ALA A 267 6.00 -0.57 -0.74
CA ALA A 267 5.87 -0.73 0.70
C ALA A 267 4.44 -1.12 1.14
N THR A 268 3.43 -0.67 0.40
CA THR A 268 2.02 -0.94 0.70
C THR A 268 1.50 -2.25 0.12
N SER A 269 2.23 -2.84 -0.82
CA SER A 269 1.86 -4.09 -1.51
C SER A 269 2.88 -5.19 -1.31
N PHE A 270 3.85 -4.98 -0.42
CA PHE A 270 5.03 -5.80 -0.34
C PHE A 270 4.72 -7.26 0.02
N PRO A 271 5.25 -8.23 -0.75
CA PRO A 271 5.09 -9.65 -0.44
C PRO A 271 5.83 -9.99 0.86
N GLY A 272 5.09 -10.14 1.92
CA GLY A 272 5.56 -10.44 3.25
C GLY A 272 4.43 -10.93 4.12
N LYS A 273 4.45 -10.56 5.39
CA LYS A 273 3.41 -11.00 6.34
C LYS A 273 2.03 -10.41 6.09
N ALA A 274 1.97 -9.16 5.58
CA ALA A 274 0.72 -8.46 5.31
C ALA A 274 0.07 -8.93 4.01
N PHE A 275 0.89 -9.21 3.00
CA PHE A 275 0.42 -9.62 1.69
C PHE A 275 1.18 -10.86 1.23
N GLU A 276 0.46 -11.85 0.75
CA GLU A 276 1.03 -12.98 0.04
C GLU A 276 0.68 -12.82 -1.44
N MET A 277 1.69 -12.51 -2.25
CA MET A 277 1.50 -12.19 -3.66
C MET A 277 2.27 -13.13 -4.56
N THR A 278 1.71 -13.38 -5.74
CA THR A 278 2.40 -14.03 -6.85
C THR A 278 2.37 -13.14 -8.07
N PHE A 279 3.45 -13.20 -8.86
CA PHE A 279 3.66 -12.35 -10.02
C PHE A 279 4.07 -13.20 -11.22
N GLU A 280 3.44 -12.98 -12.35
CA GLU A 280 3.68 -13.71 -13.59
C GLU A 280 3.73 -12.74 -14.77
N MET A 281 4.65 -12.99 -15.71
CA MET A 281 4.63 -12.36 -17.02
C MET A 281 4.53 -13.48 -18.08
N PRO A 282 3.32 -13.96 -18.39
CA PRO A 282 3.11 -15.08 -19.30
C PRO A 282 3.53 -14.74 -20.73
N GLU A 283 3.50 -13.48 -21.10
CA GLU A 283 3.90 -12.97 -22.41
C GLU A 283 4.57 -11.60 -22.22
N LYS A 284 5.29 -11.14 -23.21
CA LYS A 284 5.77 -9.77 -23.25
C LYS A 284 4.56 -8.82 -23.22
N GLU A 285 4.65 -7.76 -22.42
CA GLU A 285 3.58 -6.77 -22.25
C GLU A 285 2.26 -7.33 -21.65
N VAL A 286 2.32 -8.51 -21.03
CA VAL A 286 1.22 -9.07 -20.23
C VAL A 286 1.72 -9.44 -18.85
N GLY A 287 1.19 -8.79 -17.83
CA GLY A 287 1.48 -9.06 -16.42
C GLY A 287 0.25 -9.61 -15.70
N VAL A 288 0.46 -10.53 -14.79
CA VAL A 288 -0.57 -11.02 -13.87
C VAL A 288 -0.03 -10.97 -12.46
N PHE A 289 -0.73 -10.31 -11.55
CA PHE A 289 -0.40 -10.38 -10.13
C PHE A 289 -1.62 -10.80 -9.32
N THR A 290 -1.36 -11.57 -8.29
CA THR A 290 -2.39 -12.19 -7.47
C THR A 290 -2.08 -11.94 -6.00
N PHE A 291 -3.03 -11.40 -5.27
CA PHE A 291 -3.02 -11.40 -3.81
C PHE A 291 -3.67 -12.70 -3.33
N ASN A 292 -2.88 -13.65 -2.89
CA ASN A 292 -3.37 -14.85 -2.23
C ASN A 292 -3.85 -14.51 -0.83
N LYS A 293 -3.19 -13.52 -0.20
CA LYS A 293 -3.54 -12.95 1.09
C LYS A 293 -3.45 -11.43 1.04
N CYS A 294 -4.41 -10.77 1.67
CA CYS A 294 -4.43 -9.33 1.85
C CYS A 294 -4.83 -9.02 3.29
N VAL A 295 -3.94 -8.37 4.03
CA VAL A 295 -4.16 -8.08 5.46
C VAL A 295 -5.43 -7.26 5.67
N SER A 296 -5.72 -6.28 4.80
CA SER A 296 -6.91 -5.44 4.92
C SER A 296 -8.20 -6.26 4.78
N VAL A 297 -8.25 -7.20 3.82
CA VAL A 297 -9.41 -8.09 3.66
C VAL A 297 -9.55 -9.02 4.86
N ASP A 298 -8.47 -9.70 5.25
CA ASP A 298 -8.47 -10.64 6.38
C ASP A 298 -8.87 -9.96 7.69
N GLN A 299 -8.43 -8.73 7.90
CA GLN A 299 -8.75 -7.93 9.07
C GLN A 299 -10.23 -7.56 9.13
N TRP A 300 -10.79 -7.04 8.04
CA TRP A 300 -12.20 -6.67 7.99
C TRP A 300 -13.11 -7.88 8.10
N GLU A 301 -12.76 -9.02 7.48
CA GLU A 301 -13.46 -10.28 7.64
C GLU A 301 -13.42 -10.78 9.10
N ALA A 302 -12.25 -10.69 9.77
CA ALA A 302 -12.10 -11.08 11.17
C ALA A 302 -12.90 -10.19 12.13
N LEU A 303 -13.12 -8.93 11.77
CA LEU A 303 -13.98 -7.99 12.50
C LEU A 303 -15.48 -8.19 12.22
N GLY A 304 -15.84 -9.16 11.37
CA GLY A 304 -17.22 -9.39 10.93
C GLY A 304 -17.75 -8.29 10.00
N ARG A 305 -16.83 -7.58 9.29
CA ARG A 305 -17.14 -6.48 8.37
C ARG A 305 -16.60 -6.78 6.96
N PRO A 306 -16.97 -7.94 6.35
CA PRO A 306 -16.56 -8.23 4.96
C PRO A 306 -17.10 -7.20 3.97
N ASP A 307 -18.20 -6.52 4.30
CA ASP A 307 -18.76 -5.40 3.56
C ASP A 307 -17.77 -4.24 3.29
N ILE A 308 -16.87 -3.96 4.23
CA ILE A 308 -15.84 -2.94 4.08
C ILE A 308 -14.76 -3.41 3.10
N ALA A 309 -14.32 -4.65 3.24
CA ALA A 309 -13.35 -5.25 2.33
C ALA A 309 -13.89 -5.28 0.89
N GLU A 310 -15.14 -5.68 0.73
CA GLU A 310 -15.82 -5.68 -0.57
C GLU A 310 -15.88 -4.27 -1.17
N LYS A 311 -16.33 -3.27 -0.41
CA LYS A 311 -16.39 -1.88 -0.88
C LYS A 311 -15.03 -1.37 -1.31
N ALA A 312 -13.97 -1.58 -0.51
CA ALA A 312 -12.62 -1.16 -0.86
C ALA A 312 -12.12 -1.84 -2.14
N SER A 313 -12.41 -3.13 -2.29
CA SER A 313 -12.00 -3.92 -3.45
C SER A 313 -12.73 -3.52 -4.74
N HIS A 314 -13.93 -2.99 -4.64
CA HIS A 314 -14.72 -2.51 -5.78
C HIS A 314 -14.58 -1.01 -6.07
N THR A 315 -13.83 -0.26 -5.25
CA THR A 315 -13.65 1.20 -5.40
C THR A 315 -12.18 1.60 -5.38
N SER A 316 -11.58 1.71 -4.21
CA SER A 316 -10.23 2.28 -4.04
C SER A 316 -9.12 1.40 -4.60
N CYS A 317 -9.20 0.07 -4.45
CA CYS A 317 -8.16 -0.80 -4.99
C CYS A 317 -8.09 -0.77 -6.53
N PRO A 318 -9.22 -0.94 -7.28
CA PRO A 318 -9.19 -0.79 -8.74
C PRO A 318 -8.71 0.59 -9.18
N ALA A 319 -9.19 1.65 -8.54
CA ALA A 319 -8.79 3.00 -8.86
C ALA A 319 -7.29 3.21 -8.70
N ALA A 320 -6.71 2.79 -7.58
CA ALA A 320 -5.27 2.90 -7.34
C ALA A 320 -4.44 2.13 -8.39
N ILE A 321 -4.85 0.91 -8.75
CA ILE A 321 -4.15 0.09 -9.74
C ILE A 321 -4.24 0.70 -11.13
N ILE A 322 -5.43 1.17 -11.53
CA ILE A 322 -5.66 1.81 -12.84
C ILE A 322 -4.83 3.09 -12.98
N GLU A 323 -4.86 3.96 -11.98
CA GLU A 323 -4.11 5.22 -12.03
C GLU A 323 -2.60 4.98 -12.00
N THR A 324 -2.12 4.04 -11.18
CA THR A 324 -0.71 3.65 -11.21
C THR A 324 -0.30 3.09 -12.57
N ALA A 325 -1.14 2.25 -13.17
CA ALA A 325 -0.88 1.67 -14.50
C ALA A 325 -0.76 2.77 -15.57
N LYS A 326 -1.68 3.74 -15.58
CA LYS A 326 -1.66 4.88 -16.51
C LYS A 326 -0.40 5.75 -16.39
N MET A 327 0.21 5.82 -15.22
CA MET A 327 1.49 6.53 -15.04
C MET A 327 2.66 5.85 -15.75
N TYR A 328 2.59 4.55 -16.01
CA TYR A 328 3.59 3.81 -16.80
C TYR A 328 3.31 3.89 -18.29
N ASP A 329 2.05 3.73 -18.68
CA ASP A 329 1.60 3.91 -20.06
C ASP A 329 0.10 4.24 -20.06
N PRO A 330 -0.34 5.33 -20.73
CA PRO A 330 -1.78 5.68 -20.83
C PRO A 330 -2.60 4.58 -21.53
N ASN A 331 -1.97 3.70 -22.29
CA ASN A 331 -2.59 2.55 -22.94
C ASN A 331 -2.53 1.27 -22.11
N MET A 332 -2.05 1.33 -20.87
CA MET A 332 -2.07 0.15 -20.02
C MET A 332 -3.51 -0.19 -19.62
N LYS A 333 -3.96 -1.38 -20.00
CA LYS A 333 -5.26 -1.94 -19.66
C LYS A 333 -5.14 -2.77 -18.39
N VAL A 334 -6.06 -2.54 -17.46
CA VAL A 334 -6.20 -3.31 -16.22
C VAL A 334 -7.48 -4.13 -16.31
N GLU A 335 -7.37 -5.43 -16.06
CA GLU A 335 -8.50 -6.35 -16.00
C GLU A 335 -8.57 -7.00 -14.63
N ILE A 336 -9.75 -6.99 -14.01
CA ILE A 336 -10.03 -7.69 -12.77
C ILE A 336 -10.35 -9.14 -13.11
N LEU A 337 -9.56 -10.08 -12.56
CA LEU A 337 -9.80 -11.51 -12.72
C LEU A 337 -10.45 -12.14 -11.48
N ALA A 338 -10.23 -11.56 -10.31
CA ALA A 338 -10.88 -11.91 -9.05
C ALA A 338 -10.78 -10.75 -8.06
N ILE A 339 -11.84 -10.50 -7.28
CA ILE A 339 -11.86 -9.57 -6.14
C ILE A 339 -12.85 -10.07 -5.09
N PRO A 340 -12.77 -9.64 -3.80
CA PRO A 340 -13.79 -9.94 -2.79
C PRO A 340 -15.21 -9.57 -3.25
N PRO A 341 -16.26 -10.27 -2.71
CA PRO A 341 -16.18 -11.20 -1.58
C PRO A 341 -15.64 -12.58 -1.99
N ARG A 342 -14.90 -13.23 -1.07
CA ARG A 342 -14.44 -14.62 -1.21
C ARG A 342 -15.47 -15.57 -0.62
N VAL A 343 -15.68 -16.73 -1.24
CA VAL A 343 -16.54 -17.79 -0.67
C VAL A 343 -15.82 -18.49 0.50
N SER A 344 -14.49 -18.60 0.43
CA SER A 344 -13.66 -19.16 1.49
C SER A 344 -12.34 -18.41 1.62
N LYS A 345 -11.68 -18.56 2.79
CA LYS A 345 -10.33 -17.99 3.02
C LYS A 345 -9.22 -18.63 2.20
N ASP A 346 -9.50 -19.77 1.61
CA ASP A 346 -8.55 -20.51 0.76
C ASP A 346 -8.58 -20.01 -0.71
N GLU A 347 -9.56 -19.18 -1.05
CA GLU A 347 -9.62 -18.53 -2.37
C GLU A 347 -8.67 -17.35 -2.46
N VAL A 348 -8.21 -17.07 -3.68
CA VAL A 348 -7.41 -15.86 -3.95
C VAL A 348 -8.18 -14.62 -3.51
N CYS A 349 -7.47 -13.71 -2.88
CA CYS A 349 -8.08 -12.48 -2.40
C CYS A 349 -8.43 -11.55 -3.56
N CYS A 350 -7.46 -11.29 -4.45
CA CYS A 350 -7.71 -10.60 -5.71
C CYS A 350 -6.68 -10.97 -6.75
N LYS A 351 -7.07 -10.87 -8.02
CA LYS A 351 -6.21 -11.19 -9.16
C LYS A 351 -6.43 -10.19 -10.28
N TRP A 352 -5.35 -9.71 -10.86
CA TRP A 352 -5.32 -8.65 -11.83
C TRP A 352 -4.48 -9.01 -13.03
N ARG A 353 -4.92 -8.59 -14.22
CA ARG A 353 -4.15 -8.72 -15.45
C ARG A 353 -3.87 -7.33 -16.01
N LEU A 354 -2.67 -7.13 -16.48
CA LEU A 354 -2.19 -5.95 -17.18
C LEU A 354 -1.84 -6.30 -18.61
N SER A 355 -2.16 -5.43 -19.52
CA SER A 355 -1.73 -5.53 -20.93
C SER A 355 -1.67 -4.14 -21.54
N ILE A 356 -1.06 -4.02 -22.72
CA ILE A 356 -1.09 -2.77 -23.49
C ILE A 356 -2.23 -2.85 -24.51
N ARG A 357 -3.05 -1.80 -24.59
CA ARG A 357 -4.07 -1.62 -25.64
C ARG A 357 -3.39 -1.49 -26.99
N ASP A 358 -3.92 -2.14 -27.99
CA ASP A 358 -3.52 -1.93 -29.37
C ASP A 358 -4.32 -0.78 -30.03
N GLU A 359 -3.89 -0.33 -31.20
CA GLU A 359 -4.53 0.80 -31.93
C GLU A 359 -5.99 0.56 -32.33
N SER A 360 -6.46 -0.68 -32.27
CA SER A 360 -7.87 -1.03 -32.58
C SER A 360 -8.78 -0.92 -31.36
N ASP A 361 -8.22 -0.80 -30.15
CA ASP A 361 -8.97 -0.59 -28.91
C ASP A 361 -9.58 0.83 -28.92
N PRO A 362 -10.90 1.00 -28.69
CA PRO A 362 -11.57 2.30 -28.71
C PRO A 362 -11.05 3.27 -27.63
N GLU A 363 -10.37 2.77 -26.60
CA GLU A 363 -9.76 3.57 -25.53
C GLU A 363 -8.26 3.80 -25.75
N TYR A 364 -7.73 3.45 -26.93
CA TYR A 364 -6.31 3.68 -27.25
C TYR A 364 -6.01 5.18 -27.37
N VAL A 365 -5.03 5.63 -26.59
CA VAL A 365 -4.52 7.00 -26.60
C VAL A 365 -3.35 7.13 -27.58
N ARG A 366 -3.52 7.91 -28.65
CA ARG A 366 -2.45 8.09 -29.63
C ARG A 366 -1.29 8.91 -29.05
N PRO A 367 -0.04 8.59 -29.44
CA PRO A 367 1.10 9.39 -29.03
C PRO A 367 0.91 10.88 -29.35
N GLY A 368 0.97 11.71 -28.32
CA GLY A 368 0.75 13.17 -28.41
C GLY A 368 -0.67 13.66 -28.10
N GLU A 369 -1.68 12.80 -28.00
CA GLU A 369 -3.04 13.20 -27.64
C GLU A 369 -3.28 13.25 -26.11
N GLY A 370 -2.45 12.56 -25.31
CA GLY A 370 -2.61 12.48 -23.85
C GLY A 370 -1.95 13.58 -23.03
N SER A 371 -1.19 14.49 -23.64
CA SER A 371 -0.39 15.49 -22.90
C SER A 371 -1.09 16.83 -22.65
N ALA A 372 -2.38 16.95 -22.88
CA ALA A 372 -3.10 18.23 -22.80
C ALA A 372 -3.89 18.45 -21.49
N LYS A 373 -3.78 17.56 -20.49
CA LYS A 373 -4.46 17.71 -19.19
C LYS A 373 -3.55 17.27 -18.02
N THR A 374 -2.47 17.99 -17.79
CA THR A 374 -1.81 18.00 -16.48
C THR A 374 -1.76 19.42 -15.95
#